data_4374585933f65851c278d8d00cd07e46
#
_entry.id   4374585933f65851c278d8d00cd07e46
#
_cell.length_a   1.000
_cell.length_b   1.000
_cell.length_c   1.000
_cell.angle_alpha   90.00
_cell.angle_beta   90.00
_cell.angle_gamma   90.00
#
_symmetry.space_group_name_H-M   'P 1'
#
loop_
_entity.id
_entity.type
_entity.pdbx_description
1 polymer ?
#
loop_
_entity_poly.entity_id
_entity_poly.type
_entity_poly.pdbx_seq_one_letter_code
_entity_poly.pdbx_strand_id
1 'polypeptide(L)'
;MREVYVIGHKNPDTDSVCSAICYSRLKNLITGSEDYIPKRAGHLNEETQYVLEKCGVKPPAYIKDVRPQVRDIDVRKISGISEDLSVRNAWKLMKERGVETLPIIEDDKLKGLVTISDVAKSYF
;
A
#
# COMPACT_ATOMS: atom_id res chain seq x y z
N MET A 1 -7.28 6.38 -5.37
CA MET A 1 -6.71 7.44 -4.50
C MET A 1 -5.89 6.77 -3.42
N ARG A 2 -4.68 7.23 -3.19
CA ARG A 2 -3.78 6.66 -2.17
C ARG A 2 -3.72 7.65 -1.01
N GLU A 3 -4.36 7.32 0.11
CA GLU A 3 -4.29 8.14 1.33
C GLU A 3 -2.85 8.29 1.80
N VAL A 4 -2.42 9.52 2.07
CA VAL A 4 -1.10 9.88 2.61
C VAL A 4 -1.30 10.42 4.02
N TYR A 5 -0.84 9.67 5.02
CA TYR A 5 -0.93 10.11 6.40
C TYR A 5 0.23 11.04 6.75
N VAL A 6 -0.11 12.20 7.27
CA VAL A 6 0.84 13.19 7.79
C VAL A 6 0.86 13.07 9.32
N ILE A 7 2.00 12.67 9.86
CA ILE A 7 2.14 12.31 11.27
C ILE A 7 3.34 13.04 11.85
N GLY A 8 3.18 13.59 13.03
CA GLY A 8 4.30 14.09 13.83
C GLY A 8 4.97 12.97 14.65
N HIS A 9 5.69 13.34 15.70
CA HIS A 9 6.38 12.36 16.54
C HIS A 9 5.44 11.59 17.47
N LYS A 10 5.98 10.51 18.09
CA LYS A 10 5.19 9.54 18.87
C LYS A 10 4.49 10.12 20.09
N ASN A 11 5.13 11.06 20.77
CA ASN A 11 4.54 11.79 21.88
C ASN A 11 4.18 13.21 21.42
N PRO A 12 3.02 13.38 20.76
CA PRO A 12 2.71 14.62 20.08
C PRO A 12 2.47 15.76 21.07
N ASP A 13 3.23 16.83 20.91
CA ASP A 13 2.97 18.13 21.51
C ASP A 13 2.11 19.01 20.57
N THR A 14 1.82 20.20 20.99
CA THR A 14 0.97 21.14 20.25
C THR A 14 1.56 21.46 18.87
N ASP A 15 2.88 21.66 18.79
CA ASP A 15 3.58 21.94 17.52
C ASP A 15 3.47 20.77 16.55
N SER A 16 3.73 19.55 17.01
CA SER A 16 3.65 18.33 16.22
C SER A 16 2.25 18.13 15.60
N VAL A 17 1.20 18.31 16.39
CA VAL A 17 -0.18 18.13 15.94
C VAL A 17 -0.61 19.25 14.99
N CYS A 18 -0.33 20.49 15.33
CA CYS A 18 -0.70 21.64 14.51
C CYS A 18 0.05 21.63 13.17
N SER A 19 1.34 21.27 13.17
CA SER A 19 2.13 21.13 11.94
C SER A 19 1.57 20.05 11.02
N ALA A 20 1.18 18.89 11.54
CA ALA A 20 0.56 17.83 10.75
C ALA A 20 -0.76 18.28 10.10
N ILE A 21 -1.61 19.01 10.83
CA ILE A 21 -2.88 19.55 10.33
C ILE A 21 -2.61 20.59 9.22
N CYS A 22 -1.74 21.56 9.50
CA CYS A 22 -1.44 22.64 8.56
C CYS A 22 -0.78 22.11 7.27
N TYR A 23 0.17 21.21 7.41
CA TYR A 23 0.85 20.61 6.26
C TYR A 23 -0.11 19.77 5.39
N SER A 24 -0.96 18.95 6.00
CA SER A 24 -1.98 18.21 5.27
C SER A 24 -2.89 19.13 4.45
N ARG A 25 -3.37 20.20 5.09
CA ARG A 25 -4.23 21.19 4.43
C ARG A 25 -3.50 21.88 3.28
N LEU A 26 -2.26 22.32 3.51
CA LEU A 26 -1.44 22.95 2.47
C LEU A 26 -1.23 22.03 1.27
N LYS A 27 -0.89 20.77 1.51
CA LYS A 27 -0.68 19.79 0.44
C LYS A 27 -1.96 19.54 -0.34
N ASN A 28 -3.09 19.37 0.32
CA ASN A 28 -4.38 19.21 -0.34
C ASN A 28 -4.75 20.42 -1.20
N LEU A 29 -4.49 21.64 -0.74
CA LEU A 29 -4.70 22.85 -1.52
C LEU A 29 -3.80 22.92 -2.76
N ILE A 30 -2.51 22.60 -2.62
CA ILE A 30 -1.55 22.63 -3.73
C ILE A 30 -1.88 21.56 -4.79
N THR A 31 -2.25 20.36 -4.34
CA THR A 31 -2.51 19.23 -5.26
C THR A 31 -3.94 19.18 -5.78
N GLY A 32 -4.85 19.98 -5.21
CA GLY A 32 -6.28 19.91 -5.52
C GLY A 32 -6.93 18.58 -5.12
N SER A 33 -6.40 17.92 -4.07
CA SER A 33 -6.85 16.61 -3.59
C SER A 33 -7.23 16.65 -2.11
N GLU A 34 -7.81 15.56 -1.62
CA GLU A 34 -8.09 15.30 -0.21
C GLU A 34 -7.26 14.11 0.32
N ASP A 35 -6.18 13.75 -0.38
CA ASP A 35 -5.41 12.54 -0.11
C ASP A 35 -4.53 12.65 1.15
N TYR A 36 -4.15 13.87 1.54
CA TYR A 36 -3.30 14.13 2.69
C TYR A 36 -4.12 14.26 3.97
N ILE A 37 -4.02 13.28 4.86
CA ILE A 37 -4.84 13.15 6.07
C ILE A 37 -3.95 13.29 7.31
N PRO A 38 -4.22 14.28 8.20
CA PRO A 38 -3.46 14.40 9.44
C PRO A 38 -3.81 13.26 10.39
N LYS A 39 -2.79 12.67 11.00
CA LYS A 39 -2.92 11.63 12.02
C LYS A 39 -2.02 11.97 13.21
N ARG A 40 -2.28 11.33 14.35
CA ARG A 40 -1.43 11.40 15.53
C ARG A 40 -0.99 10.03 15.99
N ALA A 41 0.22 9.92 16.48
CA ALA A 41 0.81 8.65 16.93
C ALA A 41 0.75 8.47 18.46
N GLY A 42 0.15 9.41 19.18
CA GLY A 42 0.03 9.37 20.64
C GLY A 42 -1.19 10.11 21.17
N HIS A 43 -1.30 10.17 22.49
CA HIS A 43 -2.37 10.90 23.16
C HIS A 43 -2.11 12.41 23.09
N LEU A 44 -3.18 13.19 22.98
CA LEU A 44 -3.10 14.63 23.04
C LEU A 44 -2.94 15.07 24.52
N ASN A 45 -2.04 16.01 24.75
CA ASN A 45 -1.96 16.69 26.04
C ASN A 45 -3.07 17.75 26.18
N GLU A 46 -3.27 18.26 27.37
CA GLU A 46 -4.34 19.24 27.68
C GLU A 46 -4.16 20.56 26.92
N GLU A 47 -2.92 21.01 26.77
CA GLU A 47 -2.58 22.20 25.99
C GLU A 47 -3.02 22.08 24.54
N THR A 48 -2.68 20.95 23.89
CA THR A 48 -3.06 20.69 22.50
C THR A 48 -4.58 20.61 22.35
N GLN A 49 -5.26 19.94 23.27
CA GLN A 49 -6.73 19.89 23.27
C GLN A 49 -7.34 21.27 23.35
N TYR A 50 -6.87 22.09 24.28
CA TYR A 50 -7.34 23.48 24.45
C TYR A 50 -7.14 24.30 23.15
N VAL A 51 -5.96 24.20 22.53
CA VAL A 51 -5.67 24.94 21.29
C VAL A 51 -6.60 24.51 20.16
N LEU A 52 -6.81 23.20 19.98
CA LEU A 52 -7.69 22.69 18.94
C LEU A 52 -9.14 23.11 19.15
N GLU A 53 -9.64 23.05 20.39
CA GLU A 53 -10.98 23.52 20.76
C GLU A 53 -11.14 25.03 20.51
N LYS A 54 -10.15 25.80 20.90
CA LYS A 54 -10.14 27.25 20.69
C LYS A 54 -10.20 27.65 19.23
N CYS A 55 -9.52 26.85 18.35
CA CYS A 55 -9.51 27.08 16.93
C CYS A 55 -10.68 26.38 16.18
N GLY A 56 -11.55 25.66 16.88
CA GLY A 56 -12.65 24.89 16.24
C GLY A 56 -12.19 23.77 15.33
N VAL A 57 -11.00 23.21 15.56
CA VAL A 57 -10.38 22.17 14.73
C VAL A 57 -10.55 20.80 15.39
N LYS A 58 -11.02 19.82 14.60
CA LYS A 58 -11.14 18.45 15.09
C LYS A 58 -9.76 17.82 15.31
N PRO A 59 -9.56 17.11 16.44
CA PRO A 59 -8.32 16.37 16.69
C PRO A 59 -8.05 15.34 15.59
N PRO A 60 -6.80 15.20 15.10
CA PRO A 60 -6.42 14.13 14.17
C PRO A 60 -6.71 12.75 14.76
N ALA A 61 -7.16 11.83 13.91
CA ALA A 61 -7.41 10.45 14.33
C ALA A 61 -6.11 9.76 14.74
N TYR A 62 -6.21 8.92 15.79
CA TYR A 62 -5.09 8.14 16.28
C TYR A 62 -4.73 7.01 15.32
N ILE A 63 -3.44 6.82 15.05
CA ILE A 63 -2.92 5.69 14.29
C ILE A 63 -2.04 4.83 15.20
N LYS A 64 -2.38 3.55 15.30
CA LYS A 64 -1.65 2.60 16.16
C LYS A 64 -0.37 2.09 15.52
N ASP A 65 -0.36 1.96 14.21
CA ASP A 65 0.70 1.29 13.46
C ASP A 65 0.89 1.94 12.11
N VAL A 66 2.14 2.23 11.79
CA VAL A 66 2.58 2.80 10.51
C VAL A 66 3.43 1.81 9.70
N ARG A 67 3.53 0.56 10.14
CA ARG A 67 4.27 -0.47 9.40
C ARG A 67 3.60 -0.76 8.06
N PRO A 68 4.39 -1.10 7.04
CA PRO A 68 3.85 -1.51 5.75
C PRO A 68 2.87 -2.68 5.92
N GLN A 69 1.76 -2.60 5.23
CA GLN A 69 0.73 -3.64 5.18
C GLN A 69 0.73 -4.30 3.80
N VAL A 70 0.12 -5.48 3.70
CA VAL A 70 0.01 -6.19 2.41
C VAL A 70 -0.64 -5.33 1.33
N ARG A 71 -1.59 -4.48 1.69
CA ARG A 71 -2.24 -3.53 0.77
C ARG A 71 -1.30 -2.45 0.22
N ASP A 72 -0.17 -2.19 0.88
CA ASP A 72 0.81 -1.17 0.48
C ASP A 72 1.85 -1.75 -0.51
N ILE A 73 1.84 -3.07 -0.70
CA ILE A 73 2.71 -3.76 -1.64
C ILE A 73 2.10 -3.67 -3.04
N ASP A 74 2.92 -3.25 -3.98
CA ASP A 74 2.54 -3.25 -5.40
C ASP A 74 2.55 -4.70 -5.91
N VAL A 75 1.36 -5.30 -6.01
CA VAL A 75 1.20 -6.68 -6.46
C VAL A 75 1.07 -6.68 -7.99
N ARG A 76 2.04 -7.31 -8.67
CA ARG A 76 1.94 -7.52 -10.11
C ARG A 76 0.75 -8.43 -10.42
N LYS A 77 -0.18 -7.93 -11.23
CA LYS A 77 -1.24 -8.77 -11.79
C LYS A 77 -0.66 -9.61 -12.92
N ILE A 78 -0.44 -10.88 -12.67
CA ILE A 78 0.01 -11.85 -13.67
C ILE A 78 -1.22 -12.63 -14.12
N SER A 79 -1.51 -12.57 -15.43
CA SER A 79 -2.56 -13.41 -16.02
C SER A 79 -2.14 -14.87 -15.96
N GLY A 80 -3.02 -15.73 -15.47
CA GLY A 80 -2.80 -17.17 -15.46
C GLY A 80 -2.76 -17.79 -16.84
N ILE A 81 -2.28 -19.02 -16.90
CA ILE A 81 -2.27 -19.86 -18.09
C ILE A 81 -3.20 -21.06 -17.88
N SER A 82 -3.74 -21.59 -18.99
CA SER A 82 -4.49 -22.86 -18.97
C SER A 82 -3.54 -24.04 -18.75
N GLU A 83 -4.05 -25.12 -18.14
CA GLU A 83 -3.31 -26.38 -17.98
C GLU A 83 -2.96 -27.05 -19.32
N ASP A 84 -3.73 -26.78 -20.39
CA ASP A 84 -3.49 -27.30 -21.74
C ASP A 84 -2.30 -26.61 -22.46
N LEU A 85 -1.72 -25.58 -21.87
CA LEU A 85 -0.63 -24.85 -22.48
C LEU A 85 0.65 -25.72 -22.50
N SER A 86 1.23 -25.89 -23.69
CA SER A 86 2.48 -26.64 -23.80
C SER A 86 3.63 -25.98 -23.01
N VAL A 87 4.55 -26.79 -22.49
CA VAL A 87 5.75 -26.34 -21.76
C VAL A 87 6.55 -25.32 -22.58
N ARG A 88 6.66 -25.53 -23.88
CA ARG A 88 7.34 -24.61 -24.81
C ARG A 88 6.69 -23.23 -24.85
N ASN A 89 5.36 -23.18 -24.86
CA ASN A 89 4.63 -21.92 -24.87
C ASN A 89 4.66 -21.25 -23.48
N ALA A 90 4.64 -22.02 -22.42
CA ALA A 90 4.84 -21.48 -21.05
C ALA A 90 6.22 -20.80 -20.92
N TRP A 91 7.28 -21.45 -21.41
CA TRP A 91 8.62 -20.86 -21.46
C TRP A 91 8.67 -19.55 -22.26
N LYS A 92 8.03 -19.52 -23.45
CA LYS A 92 7.96 -18.32 -24.27
C LYS A 92 7.27 -17.16 -23.52
N LEU A 93 6.15 -17.43 -22.86
CA LEU A 93 5.44 -16.45 -22.06
C LEU A 93 6.25 -15.95 -20.85
N MET A 94 6.99 -16.83 -20.17
CA MET A 94 7.90 -16.42 -19.08
C MET A 94 8.93 -15.42 -19.59
N LYS A 95 9.53 -15.66 -20.73
CA LYS A 95 10.50 -14.73 -21.36
C LYS A 95 9.86 -13.42 -21.75
N GLU A 96 8.70 -13.45 -22.41
CA GLU A 96 7.99 -12.25 -22.86
C GLU A 96 7.54 -11.36 -21.71
N ARG A 97 7.11 -11.96 -20.59
CA ARG A 97 6.61 -11.25 -19.40
C ARG A 97 7.71 -10.94 -18.39
N GLY A 98 8.92 -11.44 -18.56
CA GLY A 98 10.01 -11.28 -17.60
C GLY A 98 9.71 -11.89 -16.24
N VAL A 99 9.05 -13.05 -16.19
CA VAL A 99 8.67 -13.76 -14.97
C VAL A 99 9.25 -15.18 -14.95
N GLU A 100 9.56 -15.68 -13.78
CA GLU A 100 10.13 -17.02 -13.57
C GLU A 100 9.08 -18.06 -13.14
N THR A 101 7.85 -17.60 -12.90
CA THR A 101 6.75 -18.44 -12.43
C THR A 101 5.45 -17.99 -13.11
N LEU A 102 4.67 -18.95 -13.58
CA LEU A 102 3.33 -18.70 -14.12
C LEU A 102 2.28 -19.48 -13.30
N PRO A 103 1.18 -18.84 -12.88
CA PRO A 103 0.07 -19.53 -12.26
C PRO A 103 -0.77 -20.27 -13.31
N ILE A 104 -1.16 -21.50 -13.00
CA ILE A 104 -2.13 -22.27 -13.76
C ILE A 104 -3.50 -21.98 -13.18
N ILE A 105 -4.42 -21.48 -14.00
CA ILE A 105 -5.76 -21.08 -13.60
C ILE A 105 -6.78 -21.86 -14.46
N GLU A 106 -7.74 -22.46 -13.79
CA GLU A 106 -8.90 -23.10 -14.37
C GLU A 106 -10.14 -22.66 -13.60
N ASP A 107 -11.21 -22.25 -14.29
CA ASP A 107 -12.45 -21.73 -13.68
C ASP A 107 -12.21 -20.66 -12.60
N ASP A 108 -11.35 -19.68 -12.90
CA ASP A 108 -10.91 -18.61 -11.99
C ASP A 108 -10.27 -19.09 -10.67
N LYS A 109 -9.85 -20.37 -10.60
CA LYS A 109 -9.18 -20.94 -9.44
C LYS A 109 -7.73 -21.29 -9.75
N LEU A 110 -6.86 -20.98 -8.82
CA LEU A 110 -5.46 -21.39 -8.89
C LEU A 110 -5.35 -22.91 -8.72
N LYS A 111 -4.89 -23.61 -9.76
CA LYS A 111 -4.64 -25.06 -9.78
C LYS A 111 -3.20 -25.41 -9.44
N GLY A 112 -2.26 -24.58 -9.86
CA GLY A 112 -0.84 -24.84 -9.65
C GLY A 112 0.03 -23.71 -10.12
N LEU A 113 1.33 -23.95 -10.08
CA LEU A 113 2.37 -23.04 -10.53
C LEU A 113 3.33 -23.80 -11.45
N VAL A 114 3.76 -23.17 -12.53
CA VAL A 114 4.87 -23.65 -13.38
C VAL A 114 6.04 -22.71 -13.20
N THR A 115 7.20 -23.27 -12.86
CA THR A 115 8.44 -22.54 -12.66
C THR A 115 9.44 -22.80 -13.80
N ILE A 116 10.47 -21.96 -13.91
CA ILE A 116 11.60 -22.21 -14.83
C ILE A 116 12.24 -23.59 -14.54
N SER A 117 12.34 -23.97 -13.27
CA SER A 117 12.89 -25.28 -12.88
C SER A 117 12.05 -26.44 -13.42
N ASP A 118 10.73 -26.32 -13.44
CA ASP A 118 9.85 -27.36 -13.98
C ASP A 118 10.02 -27.50 -15.50
N VAL A 119 10.13 -26.34 -16.18
CA VAL A 119 10.44 -26.32 -17.62
C VAL A 119 11.79 -27.00 -17.89
N ALA A 120 12.83 -26.66 -17.15
CA ALA A 120 14.16 -27.26 -17.32
C ALA A 120 14.13 -28.76 -17.08
N LYS A 121 13.48 -29.24 -16.03
CA LYS A 121 13.35 -30.68 -15.73
C LYS A 121 12.59 -31.46 -16.78
N SER A 122 11.67 -30.83 -17.50
CA SER A 122 10.90 -31.49 -18.56
C SER A 122 11.76 -31.84 -19.79
N TYR A 123 12.96 -31.27 -19.91
CA TYR A 123 13.91 -31.54 -21.00
C TYR A 123 15.01 -32.56 -20.64
N PHE A 124 15.09 -32.97 -19.42
CA PHE A 124 16.01 -33.97 -18.91
C PHE A 124 15.27 -35.21 -18.38
#